data_6a650d1690149a193848df17f492b410
#
_entry.id   6a650d1690149a193848df17f492b410
#
_cell.length_a   1.000
_cell.length_b   1.000
_cell.length_c   1.000
_cell.angle_alpha   90.00
_cell.angle_beta   90.00
_cell.angle_gamma   90.00
#
_symmetry.space_group_name_H-M   'P 1'
#
loop_
_entity.id
_entity.type
_entity.pdbx_description
1 polymer ?
#
loop_
_entity_poly.entity_id
_entity_poly.type
_entity_poly.pdbx_seq_one_letter_code
_entity_poly.pdbx_strand_id
1 'polypeptide(L)'
;MMLTETVNMAHLGARAFEEIGGEVVQTTAFVRCANHVEGYKGTYCRLIEPTSQQGKADMFISGQNQYHVGQISFSKIPGVPVAYWISPEVLKLFDERTVGSIADAKSGMTTTDNTRFLRLWEEVNCQKIGFGYSNIADTQDMKYKWFPFCKGGDFRRWAGNESFVVNWFNNGEEIRVAAEGATGGRLVNIDCALRECLVWTKISSANISLRLKKQGIFFSDAAPGVFTNRETLYYLLALLNTKYANEIIKLINPTLNFVPGAVSSVPVKKDEKNKGKIIEIAEGNVQLSERDWDSFETSWNFKKHPLLRNVSTLSEAFTQWQTECD
;
A
#
# COMPACT_ATOMS: atom_id res chain seq x y z
N MET A 1 24.26 3.34 -18.21
CA MET A 1 25.15 4.52 -18.32
C MET A 1 24.28 5.70 -18.69
N MET A 2 24.24 6.77 -17.87
CA MET A 2 23.51 7.98 -18.23
C MET A 2 24.22 8.66 -19.37
N LEU A 3 23.54 8.82 -20.51
CA LEU A 3 24.11 9.44 -21.72
C LEU A 3 23.97 10.97 -21.75
N THR A 4 23.27 11.55 -20.77
CA THR A 4 22.96 12.99 -20.72
C THR A 4 23.08 13.52 -19.31
N GLU A 5 23.48 14.79 -19.17
CA GLU A 5 23.51 15.52 -17.90
C GLU A 5 22.36 16.52 -17.79
N THR A 6 21.73 16.61 -16.64
CA THR A 6 20.79 17.68 -16.33
C THR A 6 21.59 18.91 -15.89
N VAL A 7 21.57 19.96 -16.70
CA VAL A 7 22.28 21.21 -16.41
C VAL A 7 21.48 22.02 -15.40
N ASN A 8 20.19 22.20 -15.67
CA ASN A 8 19.25 22.91 -14.79
C ASN A 8 17.87 22.27 -14.85
N MET A 9 17.16 22.30 -13.72
CA MET A 9 15.79 21.81 -13.61
C MET A 9 14.99 22.74 -12.69
N ALA A 10 13.85 23.22 -13.19
CA ALA A 10 12.85 23.94 -12.40
C ALA A 10 11.66 23.01 -12.14
N HIS A 11 11.51 22.56 -10.89
CA HIS A 11 10.40 21.71 -10.45
C HIS A 11 9.24 22.60 -10.02
N LEU A 12 8.32 22.87 -10.94
CA LEU A 12 7.18 23.77 -10.74
C LEU A 12 6.04 23.08 -9.96
N GLY A 13 5.95 21.74 -10.02
CA GLY A 13 4.91 20.97 -9.35
C GLY A 13 3.51 21.22 -9.93
N ALA A 14 2.50 21.04 -9.09
CA ALA A 14 1.13 21.42 -9.38
C ALA A 14 1.00 22.96 -9.45
N ARG A 15 -0.02 23.46 -10.16
CA ARG A 15 -0.28 24.91 -10.28
C ARG A 15 0.85 25.71 -10.95
N ALA A 16 1.55 25.10 -11.90
CA ALA A 16 2.46 25.83 -12.78
C ALA A 16 1.72 26.76 -13.73
N PHE A 17 0.45 26.47 -14.02
CA PHE A 17 -0.46 27.24 -14.85
C PHE A 17 -1.66 27.66 -13.99
N GLU A 18 -1.95 28.97 -13.92
CA GLU A 18 -3.01 29.53 -13.09
C GLU A 18 -4.41 29.14 -13.58
N GLU A 19 -4.56 28.87 -14.87
CA GLU A 19 -5.82 28.51 -15.52
C GLU A 19 -6.25 27.06 -15.24
N ILE A 20 -5.33 26.19 -14.80
CA ILE A 20 -5.63 24.80 -14.51
C ILE A 20 -5.99 24.65 -13.03
N GLY A 21 -7.28 24.52 -12.76
CA GLY A 21 -7.78 24.25 -11.41
C GLY A 21 -7.43 22.83 -10.95
N GLY A 22 -6.86 22.71 -9.74
CA GLY A 22 -6.56 21.43 -9.10
C GLY A 22 -5.14 20.88 -9.33
N GLU A 23 -4.82 19.77 -8.67
CA GLU A 23 -3.51 19.10 -8.73
C GLU A 23 -3.48 18.00 -9.80
N VAL A 24 -3.98 18.29 -11.00
CA VAL A 24 -4.15 17.28 -12.06
C VAL A 24 -2.83 16.92 -12.72
N VAL A 25 -1.91 17.90 -12.86
CA VAL A 25 -0.62 17.73 -13.55
C VAL A 25 0.50 18.37 -12.75
N GLN A 26 1.62 17.68 -12.62
CA GLN A 26 2.86 18.27 -12.10
C GLN A 26 3.78 18.60 -13.26
N THR A 27 4.31 19.83 -13.26
CA THR A 27 5.12 20.37 -14.35
C THR A 27 6.58 20.54 -13.92
N THR A 28 7.48 20.28 -14.86
CA THR A 28 8.92 20.45 -14.70
C THR A 28 9.51 20.97 -15.99
N ALA A 29 10.35 22.01 -15.91
CA ALA A 29 11.18 22.49 -17.01
C ALA A 29 12.64 22.11 -16.76
N PHE A 30 13.37 21.69 -17.80
CA PHE A 30 14.77 21.28 -17.64
C PHE A 30 15.60 21.57 -18.88
N VAL A 31 16.90 21.77 -18.64
CA VAL A 31 17.94 21.85 -19.68
C VAL A 31 18.86 20.65 -19.52
N ARG A 32 19.10 19.92 -20.60
CA ARG A 32 20.01 18.77 -20.63
C ARG A 32 21.14 18.98 -21.64
N CYS A 33 22.33 18.47 -21.29
CA CYS A 33 23.44 18.28 -22.18
C CYS A 33 23.52 16.84 -22.67
N ALA A 34 23.79 16.60 -23.96
CA ALA A 34 23.91 15.26 -24.54
C ALA A 34 25.20 14.52 -24.14
N ASN A 35 26.13 15.21 -23.46
CA ASN A 35 27.40 14.64 -22.99
C ASN A 35 27.33 14.36 -21.48
N HIS A 36 27.99 13.30 -21.05
CA HIS A 36 28.25 13.05 -19.65
C HIS A 36 29.57 13.73 -19.23
N VAL A 37 29.52 14.46 -18.11
CA VAL A 37 30.69 15.10 -17.52
C VAL A 37 30.88 14.54 -16.12
N GLU A 38 32.03 13.87 -15.90
CA GLU A 38 32.33 13.26 -14.61
C GLU A 38 32.38 14.31 -13.48
N GLY A 39 31.71 14.01 -12.37
CA GLY A 39 31.63 14.90 -11.20
C GLY A 39 30.72 16.12 -11.38
N TYR A 40 30.05 16.26 -12.50
CA TYR A 40 29.13 17.37 -12.74
C TYR A 40 27.95 17.35 -11.75
N LYS A 41 27.62 18.56 -11.23
CA LYS A 41 26.46 18.78 -10.38
C LYS A 41 25.47 19.71 -11.05
N GLY A 42 24.32 19.19 -11.43
CA GLY A 42 23.24 20.03 -11.97
C GLY A 42 22.59 20.90 -10.90
N THR A 43 21.95 21.98 -11.32
CA THR A 43 21.19 22.88 -10.46
C THR A 43 19.69 22.50 -10.52
N TYR A 44 19.09 22.22 -9.36
CA TYR A 44 17.68 21.85 -9.23
C TYR A 44 16.97 22.90 -8.37
N CYS A 45 15.98 23.58 -8.94
CA CYS A 45 15.18 24.59 -8.25
C CYS A 45 13.82 24.00 -7.86
N ARG A 46 13.54 23.91 -6.56
CA ARG A 46 12.26 23.39 -6.05
C ARG A 46 11.28 24.54 -5.82
N LEU A 47 10.30 24.66 -6.71
CA LEU A 47 9.36 25.78 -6.77
C LEU A 47 7.91 25.31 -6.52
N ILE A 48 7.72 24.30 -5.68
CA ILE A 48 6.41 23.67 -5.47
C ILE A 48 5.57 24.39 -4.40
N GLU A 49 6.21 25.11 -3.47
CA GLU A 49 5.55 25.77 -2.36
C GLU A 49 4.68 26.96 -2.80
N PRO A 50 5.16 27.88 -3.68
CA PRO A 50 4.32 28.98 -4.15
C PRO A 50 3.16 28.49 -5.01
N THR A 51 1.99 29.05 -4.79
CA THR A 51 0.75 28.70 -5.50
C THR A 51 0.48 29.58 -6.72
N SER A 52 1.19 30.70 -6.87
CA SER A 52 1.07 31.63 -8.01
C SER A 52 2.27 31.57 -8.93
N GLN A 53 2.09 31.93 -10.20
CA GLN A 53 3.15 32.04 -11.20
C GLN A 53 4.21 33.04 -10.74
N GLN A 54 3.80 34.21 -10.27
CA GLN A 54 4.74 35.25 -9.80
C GLN A 54 5.57 34.77 -8.61
N GLY A 55 4.94 34.12 -7.61
CA GLY A 55 5.65 33.58 -6.45
C GLY A 55 6.70 32.53 -6.83
N LYS A 56 6.43 31.70 -7.85
CA LYS A 56 7.42 30.74 -8.39
C LYS A 56 8.57 31.45 -9.09
N ALA A 57 8.28 32.49 -9.86
CA ALA A 57 9.30 33.32 -10.53
C ALA A 57 10.20 34.03 -9.52
N ASP A 58 9.62 34.65 -8.48
CA ASP A 58 10.36 35.35 -7.43
C ASP A 58 11.26 34.38 -6.64
N MET A 59 10.76 33.20 -6.31
CA MET A 59 11.53 32.15 -5.64
C MET A 59 12.69 31.64 -6.53
N PHE A 60 12.47 31.49 -7.83
CA PHE A 60 13.52 31.11 -8.78
C PHE A 60 14.61 32.15 -8.87
N ILE A 61 14.23 33.44 -9.02
CA ILE A 61 15.17 34.57 -9.13
C ILE A 61 15.96 34.77 -7.83
N SER A 62 15.30 34.60 -6.68
CA SER A 62 15.98 34.77 -5.38
C SER A 62 16.98 33.64 -5.06
N GLY A 63 16.97 32.55 -5.82
CA GLY A 63 17.84 31.40 -5.57
C GLY A 63 17.42 30.55 -4.35
N GLN A 64 16.22 30.75 -3.81
CA GLN A 64 15.71 29.93 -2.72
C GLN A 64 15.41 28.51 -3.20
N ASN A 65 15.55 27.52 -2.30
CA ASN A 65 15.29 26.12 -2.58
C ASN A 65 16.05 25.56 -3.79
N GLN A 66 17.31 25.99 -3.96
CA GLN A 66 18.23 25.45 -4.96
C GLN A 66 19.11 24.34 -4.37
N TYR A 67 19.31 23.30 -5.16
CA TYR A 67 20.11 22.14 -4.83
C TYR A 67 21.14 21.89 -5.94
N HIS A 68 22.37 21.55 -5.57
CA HIS A 68 23.46 21.19 -6.50
C HIS A 68 23.82 19.72 -6.29
N VAL A 69 23.32 18.84 -7.16
CA VAL A 69 23.43 17.39 -6.98
C VAL A 69 23.90 16.71 -8.27
N GLY A 70 24.84 15.76 -8.13
CA GLY A 70 25.24 14.90 -9.24
C GLY A 70 24.19 13.82 -9.51
N GLN A 71 23.81 13.62 -10.78
CA GLN A 71 22.79 12.63 -11.19
C GLN A 71 23.10 11.20 -10.75
N ILE A 72 24.38 10.86 -10.59
CA ILE A 72 24.79 9.54 -10.13
C ILE A 72 24.18 9.16 -8.78
N SER A 73 23.87 10.15 -7.92
CA SER A 73 23.24 9.93 -6.63
C SER A 73 21.83 9.33 -6.76
N PHE A 74 21.12 9.62 -7.85
CA PHE A 74 19.76 9.13 -8.08
C PHE A 74 19.74 7.64 -8.43
N SER A 75 20.83 7.10 -8.99
CA SER A 75 20.92 5.68 -9.35
C SER A 75 20.86 4.73 -8.15
N LYS A 76 21.08 5.22 -6.94
CA LYS A 76 20.92 4.45 -5.70
C LYS A 76 19.45 4.15 -5.37
N ILE A 77 18.54 4.98 -5.85
CA ILE A 77 17.10 4.87 -5.56
C ILE A 77 16.46 4.01 -6.65
N PRO A 78 15.72 2.96 -6.29
CA PRO A 78 14.99 2.14 -7.26
C PRO A 78 14.04 2.97 -8.12
N GLY A 79 14.07 2.75 -9.44
CA GLY A 79 13.34 3.57 -10.40
C GLY A 79 14.04 4.87 -10.80
N VAL A 80 15.19 5.18 -10.19
CA VAL A 80 16.04 6.34 -10.51
C VAL A 80 15.24 7.66 -10.58
N PRO A 81 14.41 7.98 -9.56
CA PRO A 81 13.69 9.25 -9.53
C PRO A 81 14.67 10.41 -9.38
N VAL A 82 14.33 11.57 -9.94
CA VAL A 82 15.14 12.79 -9.80
C VAL A 82 14.90 13.41 -8.42
N ALA A 83 15.48 12.80 -7.39
CA ALA A 83 15.24 13.08 -5.98
C ALA A 83 16.32 13.99 -5.37
N TYR A 84 16.56 15.15 -5.98
CA TYR A 84 17.63 16.09 -5.65
C TYR A 84 17.54 16.71 -4.24
N TRP A 85 16.38 16.63 -3.59
CA TRP A 85 16.13 17.17 -2.24
C TRP A 85 16.48 16.21 -1.11
N ILE A 86 16.96 15.01 -1.43
CA ILE A 86 17.22 13.96 -0.43
C ILE A 86 18.63 14.11 0.12
N SER A 87 18.72 13.96 1.45
CA SER A 87 20.02 14.00 2.12
C SER A 87 20.86 12.74 1.82
N PRO A 88 22.21 12.87 1.90
CA PRO A 88 23.11 11.73 1.75
C PRO A 88 22.84 10.59 2.75
N GLU A 89 22.32 10.91 3.95
CA GLU A 89 21.96 9.93 4.98
C GLU A 89 20.78 9.07 4.53
N VAL A 90 19.78 9.68 3.89
CA VAL A 90 18.63 8.93 3.35
C VAL A 90 19.06 8.10 2.14
N LEU A 91 19.97 8.59 1.30
CA LEU A 91 20.51 7.80 0.18
C LEU A 91 21.25 6.54 0.64
N LYS A 92 21.94 6.58 1.79
CA LYS A 92 22.62 5.42 2.38
C LYS A 92 21.65 4.31 2.79
N LEU A 93 20.39 4.65 3.07
CA LEU A 93 19.38 3.64 3.41
C LEU A 93 19.12 2.66 2.26
N PHE A 94 19.32 3.10 1.01
CA PHE A 94 19.15 2.22 -0.15
C PHE A 94 20.34 1.28 -0.39
N ASP A 95 21.43 1.42 0.36
CA ASP A 95 22.53 0.44 0.41
C ASP A 95 22.20 -0.73 1.37
N GLU A 96 21.12 -0.63 2.17
CA GLU A 96 20.64 -1.65 3.11
C GLU A 96 19.79 -2.73 2.40
N ARG A 97 19.45 -3.78 3.17
CA ARG A 97 18.49 -4.80 2.69
C ARG A 97 17.13 -4.18 2.44
N THR A 98 16.43 -4.65 1.42
CA THR A 98 15.07 -4.21 1.11
C THR A 98 14.03 -5.24 1.56
N VAL A 99 12.76 -4.84 1.58
CA VAL A 99 11.63 -5.76 1.81
C VAL A 99 11.72 -6.94 0.85
N GLY A 100 11.98 -6.69 -0.45
CA GLY A 100 12.09 -7.72 -1.47
C GLY A 100 13.24 -8.71 -1.28
N SER A 101 14.24 -8.41 -0.42
CA SER A 101 15.31 -9.36 -0.08
C SER A 101 14.94 -10.36 1.02
N ILE A 102 13.80 -10.15 1.72
CA ILE A 102 13.36 -10.97 2.88
C ILE A 102 11.90 -11.41 2.77
N ALA A 103 11.17 -10.91 1.78
CA ALA A 103 9.76 -11.21 1.56
C ALA A 103 9.38 -11.04 0.09
N ASP A 104 8.35 -11.75 -0.35
CA ASP A 104 7.82 -11.69 -1.71
C ASP A 104 6.59 -10.75 -1.76
N ALA A 105 6.68 -9.65 -2.49
CA ALA A 105 5.51 -8.81 -2.78
C ALA A 105 4.88 -9.21 -4.11
N LYS A 106 3.58 -9.53 -4.11
CA LYS A 106 2.87 -10.11 -5.25
C LYS A 106 1.51 -9.42 -5.46
N SER A 107 1.12 -9.25 -6.73
CA SER A 107 -0.28 -8.97 -7.08
C SER A 107 -1.11 -10.23 -6.99
N GLY A 108 -2.35 -10.11 -6.51
CA GLY A 108 -3.30 -11.20 -6.52
C GLY A 108 -4.12 -11.26 -7.81
N MET A 109 -5.18 -12.05 -7.79
CA MET A 109 -6.03 -12.27 -8.95
C MET A 109 -6.88 -11.05 -9.29
N THR A 110 -7.24 -10.93 -10.56
CA THR A 110 -8.23 -9.99 -11.09
C THR A 110 -9.50 -10.76 -11.47
N THR A 111 -10.64 -10.34 -10.96
CA THR A 111 -11.93 -11.01 -11.24
C THR A 111 -12.49 -10.70 -12.62
N THR A 112 -11.95 -9.69 -13.32
CA THR A 112 -12.43 -9.13 -14.59
C THR A 112 -13.81 -8.48 -14.53
N ASP A 113 -14.77 -9.10 -13.85
CA ASP A 113 -16.12 -8.59 -13.63
C ASP A 113 -16.49 -8.73 -12.15
N ASN A 114 -16.28 -7.62 -11.41
CA ASN A 114 -16.60 -7.58 -9.99
C ASN A 114 -18.10 -7.74 -9.72
N THR A 115 -18.96 -7.20 -10.60
CA THR A 115 -20.41 -7.28 -10.46
C THR A 115 -20.91 -8.72 -10.56
N ARG A 116 -20.29 -9.53 -11.38
CA ARG A 116 -20.61 -10.94 -11.55
C ARG A 116 -20.01 -11.81 -10.43
N PHE A 117 -18.74 -11.58 -10.06
CA PHE A 117 -17.98 -12.53 -9.25
C PHE A 117 -17.78 -12.14 -7.79
N LEU A 118 -18.04 -10.88 -7.40
CA LEU A 118 -17.94 -10.43 -6.02
C LEU A 118 -19.31 -10.12 -5.41
N ARG A 119 -19.43 -10.36 -4.12
CA ARG A 119 -20.56 -9.93 -3.27
C ARG A 119 -20.02 -9.44 -1.93
N LEU A 120 -20.77 -8.59 -1.26
CA LEU A 120 -20.61 -8.43 0.18
C LEU A 120 -21.01 -9.74 0.85
N TRP A 121 -20.36 -10.08 1.95
CA TRP A 121 -20.61 -11.37 2.60
C TRP A 121 -22.06 -11.51 3.09
N GLU A 122 -22.69 -10.41 3.48
CA GLU A 122 -24.09 -10.36 3.91
C GLU A 122 -25.11 -10.52 2.75
N GLU A 123 -24.71 -10.33 1.51
CA GLU A 123 -25.57 -10.54 0.32
C GLU A 123 -25.73 -12.02 -0.05
N VAL A 124 -24.99 -12.91 0.61
CA VAL A 124 -24.99 -14.34 0.27
C VAL A 124 -25.37 -15.19 1.50
N ASN A 125 -25.87 -16.40 1.23
CA ASN A 125 -26.13 -17.34 2.31
C ASN A 125 -24.82 -17.79 2.97
N CYS A 126 -24.65 -17.50 4.27
CA CYS A 126 -23.44 -17.83 5.05
C CYS A 126 -23.08 -19.32 4.99
N GLN A 127 -24.07 -20.23 4.85
CA GLN A 127 -23.83 -21.68 4.70
C GLN A 127 -23.18 -22.03 3.35
N LYS A 128 -23.11 -21.11 2.41
CA LYS A 128 -22.43 -21.23 1.10
C LYS A 128 -21.07 -20.57 1.07
N ILE A 129 -20.58 -20.03 2.20
CA ILE A 129 -19.25 -19.44 2.33
C ILE A 129 -18.29 -20.46 2.92
N GLY A 130 -17.18 -20.71 2.20
CA GLY A 130 -16.09 -21.58 2.66
C GLY A 130 -15.08 -20.77 3.47
N PHE A 131 -15.13 -20.88 4.78
CA PHE A 131 -14.15 -20.32 5.70
C PHE A 131 -13.08 -21.35 6.10
N GLY A 132 -11.88 -20.87 6.47
CA GLY A 132 -10.84 -21.69 7.10
C GLY A 132 -10.02 -22.57 6.16
N TYR A 133 -10.15 -22.43 4.85
CA TYR A 133 -9.34 -23.15 3.88
C TYR A 133 -7.89 -22.67 3.91
N SER A 134 -6.92 -23.59 3.82
CA SER A 134 -5.50 -23.27 3.89
C SER A 134 -4.80 -23.31 2.53
N ASN A 135 -5.33 -24.05 1.59
CA ASN A 135 -4.79 -24.18 0.25
C ASN A 135 -5.90 -24.27 -0.81
N ILE A 136 -5.54 -23.99 -2.05
CA ILE A 136 -6.51 -23.98 -3.17
C ILE A 136 -7.02 -25.38 -3.51
N ALA A 137 -6.22 -26.41 -3.34
CA ALA A 137 -6.65 -27.77 -3.66
C ALA A 137 -7.86 -28.21 -2.81
N ASP A 138 -7.91 -27.77 -1.55
CA ASP A 138 -9.02 -28.09 -0.64
C ASP A 138 -10.34 -27.40 -1.04
N THR A 139 -10.29 -26.34 -1.88
CA THR A 139 -11.49 -25.62 -2.33
C THR A 139 -12.22 -26.30 -3.49
N GLN A 140 -11.72 -27.43 -3.98
CA GLN A 140 -12.28 -28.16 -5.12
C GLN A 140 -13.46 -29.09 -4.75
N ASP A 141 -13.86 -29.11 -3.48
CA ASP A 141 -14.90 -29.99 -2.95
C ASP A 141 -16.33 -29.66 -3.43
N MET A 142 -16.50 -28.59 -4.22
CA MET A 142 -17.78 -28.08 -4.75
C MET A 142 -18.86 -27.82 -3.68
N LYS A 143 -18.48 -27.85 -2.40
CA LYS A 143 -19.38 -27.66 -1.27
C LYS A 143 -19.79 -26.20 -1.11
N TYR A 144 -18.80 -25.29 -1.30
CA TYR A 144 -19.00 -23.87 -1.13
C TYR A 144 -18.85 -23.12 -2.45
N LYS A 145 -19.70 -22.11 -2.63
CA LYS A 145 -19.63 -21.24 -3.82
C LYS A 145 -18.78 -20.00 -3.58
N TRP A 146 -18.83 -19.47 -2.37
CA TRP A 146 -18.26 -18.19 -1.99
C TRP A 146 -17.08 -18.38 -1.06
N PHE A 147 -16.03 -17.61 -1.24
CA PHE A 147 -14.86 -17.63 -0.37
C PHE A 147 -14.46 -16.21 0.01
N PRO A 148 -13.96 -15.96 1.24
CA PRO A 148 -13.50 -14.65 1.68
C PRO A 148 -12.49 -14.04 0.70
N PHE A 149 -12.63 -12.73 0.44
CA PHE A 149 -11.85 -12.04 -0.59
C PHE A 149 -11.45 -10.63 -0.14
N CYS A 150 -10.16 -10.33 -0.20
CA CYS A 150 -9.61 -9.00 0.07
C CYS A 150 -9.51 -8.17 -1.21
N LYS A 151 -10.31 -7.10 -1.29
CA LYS A 151 -10.39 -6.19 -2.45
C LYS A 151 -9.66 -4.86 -2.23
N GLY A 152 -9.11 -4.61 -1.08
CA GLY A 152 -8.61 -3.30 -0.67
C GLY A 152 -9.62 -2.59 0.23
N GLY A 153 -9.97 -1.37 -0.06
CA GLY A 153 -10.94 -0.57 0.71
C GLY A 153 -10.32 0.69 1.28
N ASP A 154 -11.01 1.33 2.21
CA ASP A 154 -10.62 2.57 2.84
C ASP A 154 -9.31 2.48 3.64
N PHE A 155 -8.76 3.63 4.01
CA PHE A 155 -7.56 3.68 4.83
C PHE A 155 -7.79 2.98 6.17
N ARG A 156 -7.09 1.86 6.38
CA ARG A 156 -7.11 1.12 7.64
C ARG A 156 -5.78 0.41 7.83
N ARG A 157 -5.21 0.48 9.02
CA ARG A 157 -3.98 -0.22 9.42
C ARG A 157 -4.32 -1.47 10.23
N TRP A 158 -3.37 -2.38 10.28
CA TRP A 158 -3.28 -3.55 11.14
C TRP A 158 -4.22 -4.69 10.76
N ALA A 159 -5.54 -4.49 10.72
CA ALA A 159 -6.56 -5.49 10.34
C ALA A 159 -7.83 -4.85 9.81
N GLY A 160 -8.75 -5.63 9.20
CA GLY A 160 -10.05 -5.21 8.68
C GLY A 160 -10.10 -5.02 7.16
N ASN A 161 -11.17 -4.41 6.66
CA ASN A 161 -11.56 -4.34 5.24
C ASN A 161 -11.84 -5.72 4.62
N GLU A 162 -12.39 -6.63 5.40
CA GLU A 162 -12.73 -8.00 5.03
C GLU A 162 -14.25 -8.10 4.85
N SER A 163 -14.80 -7.49 3.79
CA SER A 163 -16.26 -7.42 3.56
C SER A 163 -16.71 -8.23 2.35
N PHE A 164 -15.78 -8.68 1.50
CA PHE A 164 -16.15 -9.33 0.24
C PHE A 164 -15.95 -10.83 0.26
N VAL A 165 -16.77 -11.48 -0.56
CA VAL A 165 -16.62 -12.89 -0.94
C VAL A 165 -16.56 -13.00 -2.46
N VAL A 166 -15.79 -13.98 -2.97
CA VAL A 166 -15.64 -14.25 -4.39
C VAL A 166 -16.30 -15.58 -4.75
N ASN A 167 -16.96 -15.63 -5.90
CA ASN A 167 -17.43 -16.88 -6.48
C ASN A 167 -16.23 -17.72 -6.95
N TRP A 168 -15.85 -18.69 -6.15
CA TRP A 168 -14.76 -19.63 -6.45
C TRP A 168 -15.26 -21.05 -6.65
N PHE A 169 -16.54 -21.23 -6.98
CA PHE A 169 -17.14 -22.54 -7.21
C PHE A 169 -16.37 -23.32 -8.29
N ASN A 170 -16.20 -24.61 -8.07
CA ASN A 170 -15.47 -25.51 -8.95
C ASN A 170 -14.07 -24.96 -9.31
N ASN A 171 -13.27 -24.63 -8.29
CA ASN A 171 -11.91 -24.06 -8.47
C ASN A 171 -11.89 -22.79 -9.33
N GLY A 172 -12.93 -21.97 -9.23
CA GLY A 172 -13.04 -20.70 -9.94
C GLY A 172 -13.21 -20.85 -11.46
N GLU A 173 -13.83 -21.90 -11.93
CA GLU A 173 -14.03 -22.20 -13.37
C GLU A 173 -14.61 -21.01 -14.13
N GLU A 174 -15.68 -20.40 -13.61
CA GLU A 174 -16.32 -19.26 -14.27
C GLU A 174 -15.36 -18.03 -14.37
N ILE A 175 -14.55 -17.77 -13.35
CA ILE A 175 -13.57 -16.68 -13.36
C ILE A 175 -12.44 -16.99 -14.36
N ARG A 176 -12.00 -18.25 -14.42
CA ARG A 176 -10.93 -18.68 -15.35
C ARG A 176 -11.35 -18.46 -16.78
N VAL A 177 -12.55 -18.91 -17.15
CA VAL A 177 -13.10 -18.70 -18.49
C VAL A 177 -13.26 -17.21 -18.80
N ALA A 178 -13.77 -16.43 -17.86
CA ALA A 178 -13.91 -14.98 -18.05
C ALA A 178 -12.55 -14.28 -18.20
N ALA A 179 -11.52 -14.73 -17.48
CA ALA A 179 -10.18 -14.17 -17.54
C ALA A 179 -9.46 -14.48 -18.87
N GLU A 180 -9.68 -15.63 -19.46
CA GLU A 180 -9.13 -16.03 -20.76
C GLU A 180 -9.67 -15.13 -21.91
N GLY A 181 -10.93 -14.71 -21.82
CA GLY A 181 -11.58 -13.86 -22.80
C GLY A 181 -11.39 -12.34 -22.60
N ALA A 182 -10.80 -11.92 -21.50
CA ALA A 182 -10.75 -10.50 -21.13
C ALA A 182 -9.35 -9.89 -21.24
N THR A 183 -9.26 -8.69 -21.81
CA THR A 183 -8.03 -7.90 -21.77
C THR A 183 -7.72 -7.51 -20.30
N GLY A 184 -6.59 -8.02 -19.76
CA GLY A 184 -6.16 -7.74 -18.38
C GLY A 184 -6.70 -8.71 -17.32
N GLY A 185 -7.48 -9.72 -17.68
CA GLY A 185 -7.85 -10.82 -16.78
C GLY A 185 -6.62 -11.64 -16.38
N ARG A 186 -6.35 -11.78 -15.08
CA ARG A 186 -5.18 -12.52 -14.59
C ARG A 186 -5.52 -13.29 -13.32
N LEU A 187 -5.35 -14.60 -13.38
CA LEU A 187 -5.36 -15.48 -12.21
C LEU A 187 -3.92 -15.81 -11.81
N VAL A 188 -3.21 -14.79 -11.32
CA VAL A 188 -1.81 -14.92 -10.92
C VAL A 188 -1.68 -15.25 -9.43
N ASN A 189 -0.60 -15.95 -9.07
CA ASN A 189 -0.23 -16.25 -7.68
C ASN A 189 -1.36 -16.94 -6.87
N ILE A 190 -2.16 -17.77 -7.54
CA ILE A 190 -3.27 -18.52 -6.91
C ILE A 190 -2.76 -19.53 -5.89
N ASP A 191 -1.57 -20.09 -6.08
CA ASP A 191 -0.90 -21.02 -5.17
C ASP A 191 -0.68 -20.45 -3.76
N CYS A 192 -0.57 -19.14 -3.63
CA CYS A 192 -0.42 -18.47 -2.34
C CYS A 192 -1.67 -17.66 -1.91
N ALA A 193 -2.78 -17.74 -2.65
CA ALA A 193 -3.94 -16.88 -2.45
C ALA A 193 -4.53 -16.97 -1.04
N LEU A 194 -4.64 -18.17 -0.47
CA LEU A 194 -5.23 -18.40 0.86
C LEU A 194 -4.21 -18.29 2.02
N ARG A 195 -2.94 -18.05 1.75
CA ARG A 195 -1.91 -17.93 2.78
C ARG A 195 -2.05 -16.61 3.55
N GLU A 196 -1.62 -16.62 4.82
CA GLU A 196 -1.46 -15.39 5.61
C GLU A 196 -0.43 -14.47 4.95
N CYS A 197 -0.75 -13.17 4.84
CA CYS A 197 0.15 -12.16 4.26
C CYS A 197 -0.24 -10.76 4.73
N LEU A 198 0.63 -9.78 4.46
CA LEU A 198 0.25 -8.37 4.59
C LEU A 198 -0.38 -7.90 3.29
N VAL A 199 -1.44 -7.10 3.39
CA VAL A 199 -2.09 -6.50 2.23
C VAL A 199 -2.24 -5.00 2.40
N TRP A 200 -2.34 -4.28 1.28
CA TRP A 200 -2.64 -2.84 1.26
C TRP A 200 -3.60 -2.50 0.13
N THR A 201 -4.20 -1.34 0.18
CA THR A 201 -5.02 -0.82 -0.93
C THR A 201 -4.09 -0.24 -2.01
N LYS A 202 -4.12 -0.82 -3.21
CA LYS A 202 -3.20 -0.49 -4.31
C LYS A 202 -3.33 0.96 -4.77
N ILE A 203 -4.54 1.49 -4.87
CA ILE A 203 -4.80 2.86 -5.33
C ILE A 203 -5.43 3.64 -4.18
N SER A 204 -4.74 4.67 -3.72
CA SER A 204 -5.22 5.52 -2.63
C SER A 204 -4.62 6.93 -2.72
N SER A 205 -5.42 7.95 -2.40
CA SER A 205 -4.94 9.33 -2.18
C SER A 205 -4.33 9.53 -0.79
N ALA A 206 -4.60 8.60 0.14
CA ALA A 206 -4.00 8.59 1.48
C ALA A 206 -2.60 7.96 1.48
N ASN A 207 -1.97 7.94 2.64
CA ASN A 207 -0.75 7.16 2.83
C ASN A 207 -1.02 5.66 2.65
N ILE A 208 0.01 4.89 2.28
CA ILE A 208 -0.12 3.43 2.29
C ILE A 208 -0.42 2.95 3.72
N SER A 209 -1.28 1.95 3.83
CA SER A 209 -1.61 1.32 5.10
C SER A 209 -1.68 -0.20 4.93
N LEU A 210 -0.90 -0.90 5.72
CA LEU A 210 -0.83 -2.36 5.65
C LEU A 210 -1.68 -3.00 6.73
N ARG A 211 -2.30 -4.10 6.35
CA ARG A 211 -3.15 -4.96 7.19
C ARG A 211 -2.68 -6.39 7.12
N LEU A 212 -2.81 -7.11 8.22
CA LEU A 212 -2.68 -8.55 8.23
C LEU A 212 -3.93 -9.17 7.58
N LYS A 213 -3.74 -9.89 6.50
CA LYS A 213 -4.75 -10.76 5.88
C LYS A 213 -4.57 -12.17 6.44
N LYS A 214 -5.58 -12.68 7.14
CA LYS A 214 -5.55 -14.03 7.70
C LYS A 214 -5.51 -15.11 6.61
N GLN A 215 -5.10 -16.29 7.00
CA GLN A 215 -5.24 -17.49 6.19
C GLN A 215 -6.71 -17.74 5.84
N GLY A 216 -7.00 -18.28 4.67
CA GLY A 216 -8.34 -18.60 4.21
C GLY A 216 -9.04 -17.48 3.44
N ILE A 217 -8.37 -16.36 3.20
CA ILE A 217 -8.89 -15.22 2.47
C ILE A 217 -8.10 -15.06 1.17
N PHE A 218 -8.77 -14.95 0.03
CA PHE A 218 -8.15 -14.60 -1.24
C PHE A 218 -7.64 -13.17 -1.22
N PHE A 219 -6.58 -12.87 -1.96
CA PHE A 219 -6.10 -11.51 -2.20
C PHE A 219 -6.20 -11.14 -3.68
N SER A 220 -6.24 -9.83 -3.97
CA SER A 220 -6.48 -9.33 -5.32
C SER A 220 -5.36 -8.43 -5.83
N ASP A 221 -5.42 -8.06 -7.11
CA ASP A 221 -4.60 -6.99 -7.68
C ASP A 221 -4.89 -5.62 -7.04
N ALA A 222 -6.12 -5.38 -6.58
CA ALA A 222 -6.49 -4.17 -5.85
C ALA A 222 -6.01 -4.17 -4.39
N ALA A 223 -5.67 -5.34 -3.86
CA ALA A 223 -5.06 -5.55 -2.54
C ALA A 223 -3.86 -6.51 -2.67
N PRO A 224 -2.72 -6.05 -3.19
CA PRO A 224 -1.51 -6.86 -3.30
C PRO A 224 -1.02 -7.36 -1.94
N GLY A 225 -0.22 -8.44 -1.93
CA GLY A 225 0.25 -9.08 -0.71
C GLY A 225 1.76 -9.19 -0.58
N VAL A 226 2.26 -9.11 0.67
CA VAL A 226 3.65 -9.46 1.06
C VAL A 226 3.63 -10.77 1.81
N PHE A 227 4.42 -11.74 1.33
CA PHE A 227 4.51 -13.10 1.85
C PHE A 227 5.90 -13.38 2.43
N THR A 228 5.96 -13.87 3.66
CA THR A 228 7.17 -14.31 4.34
C THR A 228 6.80 -15.19 5.54
N ASN A 229 7.74 -15.53 6.42
CA ASN A 229 7.43 -16.21 7.67
C ASN A 229 6.74 -15.24 8.67
N ARG A 230 5.99 -15.80 9.62
CA ARG A 230 5.15 -15.05 10.56
C ARG A 230 5.91 -13.98 11.35
N GLU A 231 7.09 -14.29 11.86
CA GLU A 231 7.89 -13.36 12.65
C GLU A 231 8.30 -12.14 11.83
N THR A 232 8.81 -12.36 10.63
CA THR A 232 9.18 -11.30 9.67
C THR A 232 7.95 -10.52 9.22
N LEU A 233 6.79 -11.19 9.08
CA LEU A 233 5.53 -10.58 8.68
C LEU A 233 5.11 -9.47 9.65
N TYR A 234 5.09 -9.75 10.97
CA TYR A 234 4.72 -8.75 11.98
C TYR A 234 5.75 -7.63 12.09
N TYR A 235 7.05 -7.95 11.95
CA TYR A 235 8.09 -6.92 11.89
C TYR A 235 7.88 -5.97 10.70
N LEU A 236 7.62 -6.51 9.51
CA LEU A 236 7.32 -5.72 8.31
C LEU A 236 6.01 -4.96 8.42
N LEU A 237 4.99 -5.52 9.08
CA LEU A 237 3.72 -4.83 9.35
C LEU A 237 3.95 -3.56 10.18
N ALA A 238 4.78 -3.65 11.24
CA ALA A 238 5.16 -2.48 12.03
C ALA A 238 5.93 -1.46 11.19
N LEU A 239 6.99 -1.89 10.49
CA LEU A 239 7.87 -1.03 9.69
C LEU A 239 7.08 -0.29 8.60
N LEU A 240 6.30 -1.02 7.80
CA LEU A 240 5.61 -0.47 6.64
C LEU A 240 4.43 0.44 7.01
N ASN A 241 3.94 0.39 8.25
CA ASN A 241 2.94 1.33 8.76
C ASN A 241 3.53 2.61 9.38
N THR A 242 4.87 2.78 9.38
CA THR A 242 5.54 3.97 9.92
C THR A 242 5.50 5.16 8.95
N LYS A 243 5.72 6.36 9.47
CA LYS A 243 5.97 7.57 8.65
C LYS A 243 7.19 7.38 7.75
N TYR A 244 8.25 6.74 8.26
CA TYR A 244 9.46 6.42 7.49
C TYR A 244 9.13 5.68 6.19
N ALA A 245 8.43 4.55 6.27
CA ALA A 245 8.09 3.75 5.10
C ALA A 245 7.22 4.52 4.11
N ASN A 246 6.28 5.34 4.59
CA ASN A 246 5.45 6.19 3.75
C ASN A 246 6.28 7.20 2.96
N GLU A 247 7.23 7.88 3.59
CA GLU A 247 8.09 8.86 2.89
C GLU A 247 9.03 8.18 1.89
N ILE A 248 9.56 7.01 2.22
CA ILE A 248 10.38 6.22 1.28
C ILE A 248 9.56 5.74 0.08
N ILE A 249 8.33 5.26 0.30
CA ILE A 249 7.45 4.82 -0.80
C ILE A 249 7.08 5.99 -1.71
N LYS A 250 6.73 7.15 -1.17
CA LYS A 250 6.47 8.36 -1.96
C LYS A 250 7.69 8.81 -2.78
N LEU A 251 8.88 8.57 -2.25
CA LEU A 251 10.11 8.86 -2.95
C LEU A 251 10.34 7.93 -4.14
N ILE A 252 10.15 6.61 -3.93
CA ILE A 252 10.33 5.58 -4.96
C ILE A 252 9.23 5.68 -6.02
N ASN A 253 8.00 5.93 -5.57
CA ASN A 253 6.80 5.97 -6.41
C ASN A 253 5.88 7.12 -6.00
N PRO A 254 6.02 8.30 -6.62
CA PRO A 254 5.23 9.49 -6.30
C PRO A 254 3.79 9.46 -6.85
N THR A 255 3.31 8.29 -7.28
CA THR A 255 1.94 8.11 -7.81
C THR A 255 0.99 7.63 -6.73
N LEU A 256 -0.32 7.70 -7.00
CA LEU A 256 -1.37 7.14 -6.13
C LEU A 256 -1.46 5.61 -6.18
N ASN A 257 -0.64 4.97 -7.02
CA ASN A 257 -0.69 3.53 -7.27
C ASN A 257 0.47 2.82 -6.57
N PHE A 258 0.23 2.27 -5.38
CA PHE A 258 1.22 1.54 -4.58
C PHE A 258 1.46 0.12 -5.15
N VAL A 259 2.34 0.03 -6.14
CA VAL A 259 2.67 -1.26 -6.78
C VAL A 259 3.57 -2.13 -5.90
N PRO A 260 3.51 -3.48 -6.04
CA PRO A 260 4.36 -4.40 -5.27
C PRO A 260 5.86 -4.10 -5.35
N GLY A 261 6.36 -3.68 -6.51
CA GLY A 261 7.76 -3.30 -6.69
C GLY A 261 8.21 -2.13 -5.83
N ALA A 262 7.34 -1.12 -5.63
CA ALA A 262 7.65 0.00 -4.74
C ALA A 262 7.76 -0.46 -3.28
N VAL A 263 6.84 -1.30 -2.82
CA VAL A 263 6.88 -1.87 -1.46
C VAL A 263 8.11 -2.77 -1.28
N SER A 264 8.44 -3.61 -2.27
CA SER A 264 9.64 -4.47 -2.26
C SER A 264 10.94 -3.65 -2.14
N SER A 265 10.95 -2.43 -2.64
CA SER A 265 12.15 -1.57 -2.67
C SER A 265 12.37 -0.77 -1.37
N VAL A 266 11.47 -0.85 -0.40
CA VAL A 266 11.63 -0.16 0.88
C VAL A 266 12.81 -0.75 1.66
N PRO A 267 13.79 0.07 2.09
CA PRO A 267 14.90 -0.41 2.90
C PRO A 267 14.44 -0.89 4.28
N VAL A 268 15.03 -1.98 4.73
CA VAL A 268 14.71 -2.60 6.03
C VAL A 268 15.94 -2.50 6.94
N LYS A 269 15.92 -1.56 7.86
CA LYS A 269 16.90 -1.52 8.93
C LYS A 269 16.51 -2.54 10.01
N LYS A 270 17.35 -3.53 10.23
CA LYS A 270 17.14 -4.49 11.30
C LYS A 270 17.49 -3.88 12.65
N ASP A 271 16.56 -3.99 13.59
CA ASP A 271 16.80 -3.71 15.00
C ASP A 271 16.64 -5.01 15.81
N GLU A 272 17.68 -5.83 15.79
CA GLU A 272 17.67 -7.13 16.47
C GLU A 272 17.44 -6.99 17.98
N LYS A 273 17.87 -5.88 18.59
CA LYS A 273 17.71 -5.63 20.03
C LYS A 273 16.24 -5.43 20.41
N ASN A 274 15.47 -4.75 19.59
CA ASN A 274 14.07 -4.41 19.89
C ASN A 274 13.07 -5.24 19.07
N LYS A 275 13.54 -6.17 18.23
CA LYS A 275 12.71 -6.94 17.31
C LYS A 275 11.52 -7.62 18.00
N GLY A 276 11.75 -8.30 19.12
CA GLY A 276 10.70 -8.97 19.89
C GLY A 276 9.62 -8.00 20.36
N LYS A 277 10.02 -6.84 20.91
CA LYS A 277 9.08 -5.79 21.34
C LYS A 277 8.30 -5.17 20.19
N ILE A 278 8.94 -4.98 19.03
CA ILE A 278 8.28 -4.45 17.81
C ILE A 278 7.18 -5.42 17.36
N ILE A 279 7.47 -6.72 17.35
CA ILE A 279 6.52 -7.78 16.99
C ILE A 279 5.35 -7.81 17.99
N GLU A 280 5.61 -7.80 19.28
CA GLU A 280 4.60 -7.77 20.33
C GLU A 280 3.64 -6.57 20.17
N ILE A 281 4.18 -5.37 19.94
CA ILE A 281 3.38 -4.17 19.68
C ILE A 281 2.53 -4.34 18.40
N ALA A 282 3.11 -4.89 17.34
CA ALA A 282 2.38 -5.13 16.10
C ALA A 282 1.23 -6.13 16.28
N GLU A 283 1.46 -7.22 17.02
CA GLU A 283 0.42 -8.20 17.37
C GLU A 283 -0.69 -7.57 18.21
N GLY A 284 -0.34 -6.77 19.21
CA GLY A 284 -1.31 -6.02 20.01
C GLY A 284 -2.17 -5.07 19.14
N ASN A 285 -1.55 -4.34 18.23
CA ASN A 285 -2.26 -3.44 17.32
C ASN A 285 -3.19 -4.20 16.34
N VAL A 286 -2.79 -5.39 15.88
CA VAL A 286 -3.66 -6.26 15.08
C VAL A 286 -4.88 -6.68 15.88
N GLN A 287 -4.70 -7.16 17.12
CA GLN A 287 -5.80 -7.57 17.99
C GLN A 287 -6.76 -6.42 18.32
N LEU A 288 -6.24 -5.22 18.55
CA LEU A 288 -7.06 -4.02 18.77
C LEU A 288 -7.88 -3.67 17.54
N SER A 289 -7.25 -3.66 16.36
CA SER A 289 -7.92 -3.36 15.10
C SER A 289 -8.94 -4.43 14.68
N GLU A 290 -8.70 -5.71 15.00
CA GLU A 290 -9.66 -6.78 14.81
C GLU A 290 -10.88 -6.59 15.71
N ARG A 291 -10.69 -6.32 17.00
CA ARG A 291 -11.78 -6.05 17.93
C ARG A 291 -12.64 -4.87 17.49
N ASP A 292 -12.00 -3.79 17.01
CA ASP A 292 -12.71 -2.65 16.47
C ASP A 292 -13.51 -3.04 15.21
N TRP A 293 -12.90 -3.75 14.27
CA TRP A 293 -13.57 -4.23 13.06
C TRP A 293 -14.75 -5.15 13.38
N ASP A 294 -14.58 -6.10 14.30
CA ASP A 294 -15.60 -7.06 14.70
C ASP A 294 -16.70 -6.43 15.59
N SER A 295 -16.57 -5.17 15.95
CA SER A 295 -17.61 -4.40 16.66
C SER A 295 -18.72 -3.88 15.74
N PHE A 296 -18.58 -4.04 14.42
CA PHE A 296 -19.54 -3.56 13.42
C PHE A 296 -20.07 -4.70 12.55
N GLU A 297 -21.29 -4.54 12.07
CA GLU A 297 -22.02 -5.53 11.25
C GLU A 297 -21.38 -5.78 9.88
N THR A 298 -20.41 -4.97 9.48
CA THR A 298 -19.58 -5.19 8.27
C THR A 298 -18.63 -6.38 8.41
N SER A 299 -18.36 -6.83 9.64
CA SER A 299 -17.56 -8.03 9.90
C SER A 299 -18.42 -9.28 9.94
N TRP A 300 -17.99 -10.36 9.27
CA TRP A 300 -18.61 -11.69 9.43
C TRP A 300 -18.38 -12.34 10.80
N ASN A 301 -17.49 -11.76 11.63
CA ASN A 301 -17.27 -12.17 13.03
C ASN A 301 -18.12 -11.35 14.01
N PHE A 302 -18.89 -10.35 13.54
CA PHE A 302 -19.74 -9.54 14.39
C PHE A 302 -20.69 -10.41 15.24
N LYS A 303 -20.71 -10.11 16.52
CA LYS A 303 -21.57 -10.82 17.49
C LYS A 303 -22.56 -9.88 18.15
N LYS A 304 -22.08 -8.70 18.52
CA LYS A 304 -22.86 -7.76 19.31
C LYS A 304 -22.22 -6.39 19.27
N HIS A 305 -23.03 -5.35 19.08
CA HIS A 305 -22.56 -3.97 19.11
C HIS A 305 -22.05 -3.59 20.51
N PRO A 306 -20.92 -2.87 20.65
CA PRO A 306 -20.34 -2.52 21.96
C PRO A 306 -21.26 -1.77 22.91
N LEU A 307 -22.22 -1.00 22.39
CA LEU A 307 -23.18 -0.27 23.20
C LEU A 307 -24.31 -1.15 23.76
N LEU A 308 -24.47 -2.39 23.27
CA LEU A 308 -25.46 -3.33 23.81
C LEU A 308 -24.87 -4.02 25.05
N ARG A 309 -24.91 -3.35 26.19
CA ARG A 309 -24.38 -3.78 27.47
C ARG A 309 -25.48 -3.93 28.52
N ASN A 310 -25.13 -4.54 29.64
CA ASN A 310 -26.05 -4.71 30.75
C ASN A 310 -26.02 -3.46 31.67
N VAL A 311 -26.46 -2.33 31.12
CA VAL A 311 -26.56 -1.04 31.78
C VAL A 311 -27.92 -0.39 31.49
N SER A 312 -28.30 0.57 32.31
CA SER A 312 -29.66 1.15 32.26
C SER A 312 -29.85 2.16 31.12
N THR A 313 -28.79 2.80 30.64
CA THR A 313 -28.87 3.85 29.64
C THR A 313 -27.78 3.73 28.56
N LEU A 314 -28.06 4.27 27.35
CA LEU A 314 -27.07 4.38 26.27
C LEU A 314 -25.88 5.26 26.68
N SER A 315 -26.09 6.30 27.49
CA SER A 315 -25.04 7.18 27.97
C SER A 315 -24.01 6.41 28.84
N GLU A 316 -24.49 5.55 29.74
CA GLU A 316 -23.62 4.69 30.55
C GLU A 316 -22.88 3.69 29.65
N ALA A 317 -23.56 3.06 28.70
CA ALA A 317 -22.93 2.14 27.74
C ALA A 317 -21.81 2.82 26.95
N PHE A 318 -22.05 4.04 26.47
CA PHE A 318 -21.07 4.83 25.72
C PHE A 318 -19.87 5.21 26.59
N THR A 319 -20.09 5.68 27.81
CA THR A 319 -19.02 6.06 28.73
C THR A 319 -18.14 4.85 29.07
N GLN A 320 -18.73 3.67 29.33
CA GLN A 320 -17.96 2.45 29.57
C GLN A 320 -17.17 2.03 28.34
N TRP A 321 -17.78 2.06 27.16
CA TRP A 321 -17.09 1.72 25.91
C TRP A 321 -15.93 2.70 25.62
N GLN A 322 -16.14 4.00 25.80
CA GLN A 322 -15.09 5.00 25.63
C GLN A 322 -13.91 4.75 26.57
N THR A 323 -14.16 4.44 27.85
CA THR A 323 -13.11 4.11 28.84
C THR A 323 -12.31 2.85 28.46
N GLU A 324 -12.94 1.89 27.75
CA GLU A 324 -12.25 0.70 27.26
C GLU A 324 -11.41 0.96 26.00
N CYS A 325 -11.72 2.02 25.24
CA CYS A 325 -10.98 2.42 24.05
C CYS A 325 -9.77 3.30 24.35
N ASP A 326 -9.79 4.04 25.48
CA ASP A 326 -8.71 4.88 25.98
C ASP A 326 -7.62 4.04 26.71
#